data_fb72b86ccfe2e53eff04bbde77a6462b
#
_entry.id   fb72b86ccfe2e53eff04bbde77a6462b
#
_cell.length_a   1.000
_cell.length_b   1.000
_cell.length_c   1.000
_cell.angle_alpha   90.00
_cell.angle_beta   90.00
_cell.angle_gamma   90.00
#
_symmetry.space_group_name_H-M   'P 1'
#
loop_
_entity.id
_entity.type
_entity.pdbx_description
1 polymer ?
#
loop_
_entity_poly.entity_id
_entity_poly.type
_entity_poly.pdbx_seq_one_letter_code
_entity_poly.pdbx_strand_id
1 'polypeptide(L)'
;MRVGTTLYKVVNQPCAGGGYEKRRVIWNNSTLRQDYGKNYLATVPRYDGFCTVPDHLNYRKEIDGFLNLYEPIGHIPQIGDFPNIRSLVLHIFGEQYNLGLDYLQLLFLQPLQKLPILLLVSEERNTGKSTFLNFLKAVFGDNVTFNTNEDFRSQFNSDWA
;
A
#
# COMPACT_ATOMS: atom_id res chain seq x y z
N MET A 1 -10.75 -0.31 15.82
CA MET A 1 -9.67 0.37 16.56
C MET A 1 -10.00 1.82 16.81
N ARG A 2 -9.41 2.42 17.85
CA ARG A 2 -9.45 3.86 18.10
C ARG A 2 -8.06 4.44 17.92
N VAL A 3 -7.96 5.52 17.16
CA VAL A 3 -6.70 6.26 16.96
C VAL A 3 -6.93 7.70 17.39
N GLY A 4 -6.22 8.15 18.41
CA GLY A 4 -6.54 9.38 19.11
C GLY A 4 -7.99 9.38 19.61
N THR A 5 -8.78 10.32 19.14
CA THR A 5 -10.21 10.46 19.47
C THR A 5 -11.16 9.77 18.47
N THR A 6 -10.64 9.28 17.33
CA THR A 6 -11.45 8.76 16.23
C THR A 6 -11.53 7.23 16.25
N LEU A 7 -12.72 6.69 16.05
CA LEU A 7 -12.96 5.27 15.87
C LEU A 7 -12.89 4.90 14.38
N TYR A 8 -12.20 3.81 14.07
CA TYR A 8 -12.07 3.27 12.72
C TYR A 8 -12.51 1.81 12.67
N LYS A 9 -13.24 1.47 11.61
CA LYS A 9 -13.51 0.10 11.17
C LYS A 9 -12.64 -0.21 9.96
N VAL A 10 -11.92 -1.32 10.00
CA VAL A 10 -11.24 -1.85 8.81
C VAL A 10 -12.24 -2.66 8.01
N VAL A 11 -12.44 -2.31 6.78
CA VAL A 11 -13.33 -3.00 5.84
C VAL A 11 -12.54 -3.46 4.62
N ASN A 12 -12.92 -4.60 4.05
CA ASN A 12 -12.39 -5.06 2.77
C ASN A 12 -13.33 -4.53 1.69
N GLN A 13 -12.92 -3.49 0.98
CA GLN A 13 -13.68 -2.89 -0.10
C GLN A 13 -13.36 -3.62 -1.41
N PRO A 14 -14.37 -4.06 -2.20
CA PRO A 14 -14.11 -4.64 -3.52
C PRO A 14 -13.57 -3.57 -4.47
N CYS A 15 -12.57 -3.96 -5.29
CA CYS A 15 -11.95 -3.09 -6.28
C CYS A 15 -12.44 -3.38 -7.69
N ALA A 16 -12.47 -2.37 -8.56
CA ALA A 16 -12.94 -2.47 -9.96
C ALA A 16 -12.11 -3.46 -10.81
N GLY A 17 -10.85 -3.73 -10.44
CA GLY A 17 -9.97 -4.72 -11.09
C GLY A 17 -10.11 -6.14 -10.57
N GLY A 18 -11.08 -6.41 -9.67
CA GLY A 18 -11.21 -7.65 -8.93
C GLY A 18 -10.29 -7.67 -7.70
N GLY A 19 -10.71 -8.38 -6.64
CA GLY A 19 -10.03 -8.40 -5.35
C GLY A 19 -10.60 -7.41 -4.34
N TYR A 20 -9.91 -7.27 -3.22
CA TYR A 20 -10.33 -6.45 -2.09
C TYR A 20 -9.17 -5.59 -1.61
N GLU A 21 -9.49 -4.37 -1.22
CA GLU A 21 -8.57 -3.43 -0.58
C GLU A 21 -9.01 -3.16 0.86
N LYS A 22 -8.06 -3.15 1.79
CA LYS A 22 -8.34 -2.79 3.18
C LYS A 22 -8.50 -1.28 3.27
N ARG A 23 -9.67 -0.83 3.68
CA ARG A 23 -9.93 0.58 3.98
C ARG A 23 -10.28 0.81 5.44
N ARG A 24 -9.85 1.95 5.96
CA ARG A 24 -10.18 2.44 7.30
C ARG A 24 -11.31 3.44 7.17
N VAL A 25 -12.50 3.06 7.65
CA VAL A 25 -13.68 3.91 7.61
C VAL A 25 -13.93 4.46 9.00
N ILE A 26 -14.19 5.76 9.11
CA ILE A 26 -14.58 6.38 10.38
C ILE A 26 -15.88 5.77 10.84
N TRP A 27 -15.92 5.39 12.11
CA TRP A 27 -17.08 4.75 12.70
C TRP A 27 -17.62 5.54 13.86
N ASN A 28 -18.94 5.63 13.94
CA ASN A 28 -19.62 6.34 15.02
C ASN A 28 -19.72 5.46 16.27
N ASN A 29 -19.52 6.06 17.45
CA ASN A 29 -19.63 5.39 18.73
C ASN A 29 -21.04 4.85 18.99
N SER A 30 -22.11 5.57 18.56
CA SER A 30 -23.49 5.10 18.70
C SER A 30 -23.74 3.84 17.88
N THR A 31 -23.30 3.81 16.62
CA THR A 31 -23.41 2.64 15.75
C THR A 31 -22.65 1.44 16.32
N LEU A 32 -21.41 1.68 16.81
CA LEU A 32 -20.61 0.63 17.44
C LEU A 32 -21.35 -0.02 18.63
N ARG A 33 -21.99 0.81 19.47
CA ARG A 33 -22.75 0.32 20.63
C ARG A 33 -24.02 -0.43 20.23
N GLN A 34 -24.68 -0.03 19.15
CA GLN A 34 -25.84 -0.73 18.61
C GLN A 34 -25.46 -2.10 18.07
N ASP A 35 -24.35 -2.17 17.31
CA ASP A 35 -23.94 -3.40 16.63
C ASP A 35 -23.33 -4.42 17.61
N TYR A 36 -22.55 -3.96 18.61
CA TYR A 36 -21.71 -4.83 19.46
C TYR A 36 -21.98 -4.69 20.98
N GLY A 37 -22.87 -3.80 21.38
CA GLY A 37 -23.20 -3.56 22.78
C GLY A 37 -22.26 -2.56 23.49
N LYS A 38 -22.69 -2.14 24.70
CA LYS A 38 -22.02 -1.06 25.45
C LYS A 38 -20.59 -1.39 25.87
N ASN A 39 -20.31 -2.65 26.17
CA ASN A 39 -19.01 -3.09 26.71
C ASN A 39 -17.93 -3.30 25.64
N TYR A 40 -18.31 -3.34 24.38
CA TYR A 40 -17.38 -3.60 23.27
C TYR A 40 -16.28 -2.52 23.12
N LEU A 41 -16.58 -1.27 23.49
CA LEU A 41 -15.60 -0.18 23.48
C LEU A 41 -14.36 -0.43 24.34
N ALA A 42 -14.48 -1.21 25.41
CA ALA A 42 -13.37 -1.54 26.28
C ALA A 42 -12.35 -2.49 25.61
N THR A 43 -12.82 -3.30 24.66
CA THR A 43 -12.00 -4.28 23.93
C THR A 43 -11.35 -3.72 22.68
N VAL A 44 -11.73 -2.50 22.27
CA VAL A 44 -11.20 -1.87 21.03
C VAL A 44 -9.75 -1.46 21.25
N PRO A 45 -8.81 -1.92 20.40
CA PRO A 45 -7.41 -1.48 20.44
C PRO A 45 -7.30 0.04 20.29
N ARG A 46 -6.36 0.63 21.05
CA ARG A 46 -6.19 2.08 21.14
C ARG A 46 -4.76 2.45 20.73
N TYR A 47 -4.65 3.50 19.93
CA TYR A 47 -3.39 4.05 19.47
C TYR A 47 -3.43 5.57 19.61
N ASP A 48 -2.29 6.19 19.84
CA ASP A 48 -2.17 7.65 19.96
C ASP A 48 -2.25 8.34 18.59
N GLY A 49 -1.77 7.66 17.53
CA GLY A 49 -1.77 8.17 16.17
C GLY A 49 -1.40 7.09 15.16
N PHE A 50 -1.13 7.53 13.94
CA PHE A 50 -0.56 6.69 12.88
C PHE A 50 0.91 7.01 12.70
N CYS A 51 1.70 6.01 12.32
CA CYS A 51 3.07 6.18 11.82
C CYS A 51 3.28 5.29 10.60
N THR A 52 4.35 5.52 9.85
CA THR A 52 4.78 4.67 8.73
C THR A 52 6.25 4.37 8.91
N VAL A 53 6.55 3.18 9.42
CA VAL A 53 7.92 2.69 9.63
C VAL A 53 8.10 1.41 8.84
N PRO A 54 8.65 1.50 7.61
CA PRO A 54 8.83 0.37 6.71
C PRO A 54 10.09 -0.41 7.10
N ASP A 55 9.94 -1.37 7.97
CA ASP A 55 10.98 -2.32 8.34
C ASP A 55 10.50 -3.73 7.98
N HIS A 56 11.10 -4.33 6.96
CA HIS A 56 10.74 -5.66 6.50
C HIS A 56 11.24 -6.78 7.41
N LEU A 57 12.34 -6.54 8.13
CA LEU A 57 13.02 -7.54 8.95
C LEU A 57 12.47 -7.57 10.37
N ASN A 58 12.18 -6.38 10.93
CA ASN A 58 11.74 -6.23 12.32
C ASN A 58 10.38 -5.51 12.35
N TYR A 59 9.42 -6.00 11.56
CA TYR A 59 8.10 -5.41 11.50
C TYR A 59 7.45 -5.34 12.88
N ARG A 60 6.95 -4.15 13.23
CA ARG A 60 6.12 -3.91 14.41
C ARG A 60 4.85 -3.20 13.99
N LYS A 61 3.71 -3.78 14.38
CA LYS A 61 2.39 -3.21 14.11
C LYS A 61 2.12 -1.97 14.95
N GLU A 62 2.70 -1.92 16.14
CA GLU A 62 2.62 -0.81 17.07
C GLU A 62 4.03 -0.34 17.42
N ILE A 63 4.26 0.95 17.36
CA ILE A 63 5.53 1.60 17.67
C ILE A 63 5.24 2.76 18.61
N ASP A 64 5.67 2.65 19.86
CA ASP A 64 5.52 3.67 20.89
C ASP A 64 4.09 4.23 21.01
N GLY A 65 3.09 3.34 20.97
CA GLY A 65 1.67 3.71 21.02
C GLY A 65 1.05 4.12 19.68
N PHE A 66 1.83 4.21 18.60
CA PHE A 66 1.34 4.55 17.26
C PHE A 66 1.07 3.29 16.43
N LEU A 67 -0.03 3.31 15.67
CA LEU A 67 -0.33 2.25 14.70
C LEU A 67 0.52 2.43 13.45
N ASN A 68 1.36 1.43 13.15
CA ASN A 68 2.13 1.41 11.92
C ASN A 68 1.22 1.09 10.73
N LEU A 69 1.18 2.01 9.75
CA LEU A 69 0.41 1.86 8.51
C LEU A 69 1.13 0.98 7.49
N TYR A 70 2.46 0.83 7.64
CA TYR A 70 3.21 -0.09 6.81
C TYR A 70 2.74 -1.53 7.05
N GLU A 71 2.49 -2.28 5.98
CA GLU A 71 2.14 -3.71 6.05
C GLU A 71 3.37 -4.55 5.68
N PRO A 72 3.63 -5.65 6.41
CA PRO A 72 4.78 -6.50 6.11
C PRO A 72 4.64 -7.13 4.73
N ILE A 73 5.74 -7.22 3.99
CA ILE A 73 5.77 -7.93 2.71
C ILE A 73 5.63 -9.43 2.98
N GLY A 74 4.60 -10.04 2.37
CA GLY A 74 4.24 -11.45 2.59
C GLY A 74 5.16 -12.47 1.89
N HIS A 75 6.13 -12.01 1.10
CA HIS A 75 7.02 -12.87 0.34
C HIS A 75 8.32 -13.15 1.08
N ILE A 76 8.75 -14.41 1.03
CA ILE A 76 10.07 -14.81 1.54
C ILE A 76 11.05 -14.77 0.36
N PRO A 77 12.09 -13.91 0.40
CA PRO A 77 13.09 -13.84 -0.65
C PRO A 77 13.80 -15.18 -0.82
N GLN A 78 13.91 -15.63 -2.06
CA GLN A 78 14.63 -16.87 -2.42
C GLN A 78 15.58 -16.58 -3.58
N ILE A 79 16.74 -17.24 -3.57
CA ILE A 79 17.66 -17.20 -4.69
C ILE A 79 17.07 -18.05 -5.81
N GLY A 80 16.96 -17.49 -7.02
CA GLY A 80 16.43 -18.17 -8.19
C GLY A 80 16.52 -17.32 -9.44
N ASP A 81 16.27 -17.94 -10.59
CA ASP A 81 16.14 -17.22 -11.86
C ASP A 81 14.71 -16.66 -12.00
N PHE A 82 14.59 -15.48 -12.61
CA PHE A 82 13.32 -14.76 -12.77
C PHE A 82 13.08 -14.28 -14.21
N PRO A 83 13.10 -15.18 -15.21
CA PRO A 83 13.10 -14.81 -16.62
C PRO A 83 11.89 -13.97 -17.03
N ASN A 84 10.71 -14.27 -16.50
CA ASN A 84 9.48 -13.53 -16.83
C ASN A 84 9.50 -12.09 -16.28
N ILE A 85 9.96 -11.92 -15.05
CA ILE A 85 10.09 -10.57 -14.45
C ILE A 85 11.18 -9.79 -15.17
N ARG A 86 12.31 -10.43 -15.46
CA ARG A 86 13.40 -9.82 -16.27
C ARG A 86 12.89 -9.34 -17.62
N SER A 87 12.11 -10.17 -18.32
CA SER A 87 11.51 -9.82 -19.61
C SER A 87 10.54 -8.64 -19.49
N LEU A 88 9.71 -8.60 -18.43
CA LEU A 88 8.80 -7.49 -18.17
C LEU A 88 9.57 -6.19 -17.91
N VAL A 89 10.58 -6.22 -17.05
CA VAL A 89 11.39 -5.03 -16.74
C VAL A 89 12.13 -4.55 -17.97
N LEU A 90 12.73 -5.46 -18.76
CA LEU A 90 13.37 -5.11 -20.02
C LEU A 90 12.39 -4.49 -21.02
N HIS A 91 11.17 -5.02 -21.11
CA HIS A 91 10.14 -4.48 -21.99
C HIS A 91 9.71 -3.05 -21.59
N ILE A 92 9.59 -2.78 -20.30
CA ILE A 92 9.16 -1.46 -19.80
C ILE A 92 10.28 -0.41 -19.87
N PHE A 93 11.51 -0.79 -19.52
CA PHE A 93 12.64 0.15 -19.41
C PHE A 93 13.55 0.17 -20.64
N GLY A 94 13.47 -0.86 -21.53
CA GLY A 94 14.30 -0.94 -22.73
C GLY A 94 15.79 -0.82 -22.42
N GLU A 95 16.46 0.14 -23.03
CA GLU A 95 17.89 0.42 -22.83
C GLU A 95 18.23 0.83 -21.39
N GLN A 96 17.25 1.33 -20.64
CA GLN A 96 17.38 1.72 -19.23
C GLN A 96 17.10 0.56 -18.25
N TYR A 97 17.20 -0.68 -18.72
CA TYR A 97 16.89 -1.88 -17.91
C TYR A 97 17.61 -1.91 -16.56
N ASN A 98 18.90 -1.59 -16.52
CA ASN A 98 19.67 -1.57 -15.27
C ASN A 98 19.16 -0.51 -14.30
N LEU A 99 18.83 0.69 -14.81
CA LEU A 99 18.20 1.75 -14.00
C LEU A 99 16.84 1.28 -13.44
N GLY A 100 16.07 0.54 -14.24
CA GLY A 100 14.80 -0.04 -13.80
C GLY A 100 14.99 -1.04 -12.65
N LEU A 101 15.99 -1.90 -12.72
CA LEU A 101 16.32 -2.82 -11.62
C LEU A 101 16.79 -2.08 -10.37
N ASP A 102 17.67 -1.10 -10.51
CA ASP A 102 18.16 -0.28 -9.39
C ASP A 102 17.00 0.47 -8.72
N TYR A 103 16.06 1.01 -9.51
CA TYR A 103 14.87 1.67 -9.02
C TYR A 103 14.00 0.71 -8.16
N LEU A 104 13.77 -0.52 -8.66
CA LEU A 104 13.00 -1.53 -7.92
C LEU A 104 13.72 -1.99 -6.64
N GLN A 105 15.05 -2.12 -6.69
CA GLN A 105 15.85 -2.45 -5.50
C GLN A 105 15.77 -1.34 -4.45
N LEU A 106 15.85 -0.08 -4.86
CA LEU A 106 15.74 1.06 -3.94
C LEU A 106 14.36 1.14 -3.29
N LEU A 107 13.28 0.88 -4.04
CA LEU A 107 11.94 0.79 -3.47
C LEU A 107 11.85 -0.26 -2.36
N PHE A 108 12.57 -1.37 -2.50
CA PHE A 108 12.59 -2.44 -1.51
C PHE A 108 13.53 -2.13 -0.34
N LEU A 109 14.78 -1.76 -0.62
CA LEU A 109 15.84 -1.61 0.39
C LEU A 109 15.75 -0.30 1.17
N GLN A 110 15.24 0.76 0.52
CA GLN A 110 15.19 2.11 1.07
C GLN A 110 13.83 2.77 0.82
N PRO A 111 12.73 2.20 1.34
CA PRO A 111 11.37 2.64 1.02
C PRO A 111 11.05 4.07 1.47
N LEU A 112 11.84 4.67 2.36
CA LEU A 112 11.72 6.08 2.77
C LEU A 112 12.48 7.05 1.86
N GLN A 113 13.32 6.55 0.96
CA GLN A 113 14.04 7.40 0.03
C GLN A 113 13.09 7.98 -1.01
N LYS A 114 13.16 9.30 -1.18
CA LYS A 114 12.40 9.95 -2.26
C LYS A 114 13.04 9.61 -3.59
N LEU A 115 12.35 8.82 -4.39
CA LEU A 115 12.76 8.46 -5.75
C LEU A 115 12.08 9.39 -6.77
N PRO A 116 12.66 9.54 -7.97
CA PRO A 116 12.00 10.22 -9.08
C PRO A 116 10.68 9.57 -9.44
N ILE A 117 9.72 10.38 -9.91
CA ILE A 117 8.45 9.86 -10.41
C ILE A 117 8.72 9.09 -11.71
N LEU A 118 8.27 7.83 -11.75
CA LEU A 118 8.33 7.00 -12.94
C LEU A 118 7.10 7.27 -13.82
N LEU A 119 7.33 7.86 -14.99
CA LEU A 119 6.28 8.16 -15.96
C LEU A 119 6.28 7.14 -17.09
N LEU A 120 5.26 6.30 -17.17
CA LEU A 120 5.10 5.30 -18.23
C LEU A 120 4.19 5.83 -19.34
N VAL A 121 4.77 6.21 -20.47
CA VAL A 121 4.04 6.78 -21.61
C VAL A 121 4.14 5.86 -22.83
N SER A 122 3.05 5.72 -23.58
CA SER A 122 3.05 5.09 -24.89
C SER A 122 1.87 5.61 -25.73
N GLU A 123 2.02 5.66 -27.02
CA GLU A 123 0.97 6.02 -27.98
C GLU A 123 -0.05 4.88 -28.11
N GLU A 124 0.42 3.64 -28.05
CA GLU A 124 -0.41 2.45 -28.18
C GLU A 124 -1.02 1.98 -26.86
N ARG A 125 -2.12 1.23 -26.98
CA ARG A 125 -2.73 0.51 -25.86
C ARG A 125 -2.05 -0.86 -25.67
N ASN A 126 -2.27 -1.47 -24.51
CA ASN A 126 -1.78 -2.83 -24.18
C ASN A 126 -0.26 -3.00 -24.23
N THR A 127 0.49 -1.97 -23.90
CA THR A 127 1.97 -1.95 -23.89
C THR A 127 2.59 -2.38 -22.55
N GLY A 128 1.87 -3.15 -21.73
CA GLY A 128 2.41 -3.71 -20.49
C GLY A 128 2.44 -2.77 -19.28
N LYS A 129 2.07 -1.47 -19.39
CA LYS A 129 2.09 -0.51 -18.28
C LYS A 129 1.29 -1.00 -17.06
N SER A 130 0.03 -1.40 -17.28
CA SER A 130 -0.82 -1.91 -16.21
C SER A 130 -0.30 -3.23 -15.64
N THR A 131 0.30 -4.08 -16.47
CA THR A 131 0.96 -5.32 -16.02
C THR A 131 2.10 -5.03 -15.08
N PHE A 132 2.93 -4.02 -15.40
CA PHE A 132 4.02 -3.59 -14.53
C PHE A 132 3.52 -3.02 -13.20
N LEU A 133 2.48 -2.18 -13.21
CA LEU A 133 1.87 -1.66 -11.97
C LEU A 133 1.25 -2.79 -11.12
N ASN A 134 0.58 -3.76 -11.75
CA ASN A 134 0.06 -4.93 -11.06
C ASN A 134 1.18 -5.82 -10.49
N PHE A 135 2.31 -5.92 -11.19
CA PHE A 135 3.51 -6.58 -10.67
C PHE A 135 4.02 -5.89 -9.39
N LEU A 136 4.12 -4.54 -9.39
CA LEU A 136 4.49 -3.79 -8.18
C LEU A 136 3.51 -4.05 -7.03
N LYS A 137 2.19 -4.05 -7.33
CA LYS A 137 1.16 -4.37 -6.33
C LYS A 137 1.30 -5.79 -5.80
N ALA A 138 1.63 -6.76 -6.66
CA ALA A 138 1.85 -8.15 -6.24
C ALA A 138 3.10 -8.29 -5.34
N VAL A 139 4.18 -7.54 -5.61
CA VAL A 139 5.41 -7.58 -4.81
C VAL A 139 5.24 -6.85 -3.47
N PHE A 140 4.71 -5.64 -3.48
CA PHE A 140 4.66 -4.77 -2.30
C PHE A 140 3.34 -4.84 -1.52
N GLY A 141 2.35 -5.57 -2.03
CA GLY A 141 1.08 -5.81 -1.35
C GLY A 141 0.31 -4.53 -1.03
N ASP A 142 -0.18 -4.41 0.18
CA ASP A 142 -0.99 -3.27 0.65
C ASP A 142 -0.19 -1.95 0.77
N ASN A 143 1.13 -1.98 0.58
CA ASN A 143 1.96 -0.76 0.52
C ASN A 143 1.87 -0.02 -0.83
N VAL A 144 1.22 -0.61 -1.83
CA VAL A 144 0.94 0.03 -3.12
C VAL A 144 -0.56 0.24 -3.27
N THR A 145 -0.96 1.46 -3.56
CA THR A 145 -2.35 1.84 -3.87
C THR A 145 -2.47 2.33 -5.30
N PHE A 146 -3.65 2.13 -5.90
CA PHE A 146 -3.98 2.68 -7.21
C PHE A 146 -4.95 3.84 -7.02
N ASN A 147 -4.58 5.01 -7.53
CA ASN A 147 -5.41 6.19 -7.50
C ASN A 147 -6.01 6.45 -8.89
N THR A 148 -7.23 6.97 -8.92
CA THR A 148 -7.91 7.36 -10.14
C THR A 148 -7.61 8.83 -10.49
N ASN A 149 -7.97 9.25 -11.72
CA ASN A 149 -7.87 10.67 -12.11
C ASN A 149 -8.75 11.58 -11.23
N GLU A 150 -9.83 11.06 -10.64
CA GLU A 150 -10.71 11.81 -9.75
C GLU A 150 -10.02 12.08 -8.42
N ASP A 151 -9.27 11.10 -7.90
CA ASP A 151 -8.48 11.25 -6.68
C ASP A 151 -7.43 12.35 -6.85
N PHE A 152 -6.77 12.43 -8.04
CA PHE A 152 -5.81 13.50 -8.37
C PHE A 152 -6.42 14.89 -8.46
N ARG A 153 -7.71 15.01 -8.76
CA ARG A 153 -8.42 16.29 -8.88
C ARG A 153 -9.10 16.72 -7.59
N SER A 154 -9.18 15.84 -6.60
CA SER A 154 -9.77 16.18 -5.31
C SER A 154 -8.94 17.24 -4.59
N GLN A 155 -9.60 18.21 -3.96
CA GLN A 155 -8.93 19.24 -3.16
C GLN A 155 -8.33 18.71 -1.84
N PHE A 156 -8.68 17.49 -1.48
CA PHE A 156 -8.25 16.83 -0.25
C PHE A 156 -7.39 15.62 -0.58
N ASN A 157 -6.09 15.77 -0.42
CA ASN A 157 -5.10 14.71 -0.67
C ASN A 157 -4.91 13.77 0.54
N SER A 158 -5.91 13.62 1.40
CA SER A 158 -5.80 12.80 2.62
C SER A 158 -5.47 11.33 2.37
N ASP A 159 -5.78 10.84 1.17
CA ASP A 159 -5.56 9.45 0.77
C ASP A 159 -4.14 9.19 0.22
N TRP A 160 -3.32 10.26 0.13
CA TRP A 160 -1.96 10.23 -0.44
C TRP A 160 -0.86 10.49 0.60
N ALA A 161 -1.25 10.91 1.79
CA ALA A 161 -0.33 11.31 2.86
C ALA A 161 -0.01 10.14 3.80
#